data_51a2b6fa655bc16b9c1cd7a740b3e607
#
_entry.id   51a2b6fa655bc16b9c1cd7a740b3e607
#
_cell.length_a   1.000
_cell.length_b   1.000
_cell.length_c   1.000
_cell.angle_alpha   90.00
_cell.angle_beta   90.00
_cell.angle_gamma   90.00
#
_symmetry.space_group_name_H-M   'P 1'
#
loop_
_entity.id
_entity.type
_entity.pdbx_description
1 polymer ?
#
loop_
_entity_poly.entity_id
_entity_poly.type
_entity_poly.pdbx_seq_one_letter_code
_entity_poly.pdbx_strand_id
1 'polypeptide(L)'
;MNHEIVESFASMAREKGIDRDILIGIIEDIFGMMVKKKYGLTAKYDIVVNMDKGDIEIYLEKDVVDEVTDPITQISVKDAKSRSGETMSAGEEYVEIVPMVEFGRRLVISAKQNLNQRIKEIERETIYNEYSTAVGEIVVGEIYQIRKGRGEILVMHNKNELILPRSEQIYKERYKKGDTIRAVVKEVRKGSGNPTVIISRTDPQFLMRLFEIEIPEIYDGIIEIKRIAREPGDRAKVAVQSHDERIDAVGACVGMKGVRIHAIVRELNNENIDVINFSDDISVFIQRAMAPAKVKEINVDAEAKKAAVLFAQDQVSLAIGRGGQNVRLASKLTGFDIQVLKEGGEEEEYDMDLSEFREELGDVLFHKFFDEGYESVRDVIETSKEELVATLGVETQKIEEILEMLKKGLEEAEVENEEENSGVPSATTAAPARLVEPAATAVTVEASPAEPSAETPESSPEVPAAPQPEVSGQDASTDDEGQKERE
;
A
#
# COMPACT_ATOMS: atom_id res chain seq x y z
N MET A 1 -44.06 26.17 1.01
CA MET A 1 -42.63 26.56 0.99
C MET A 1 -41.83 25.82 2.09
N ASN A 2 -42.31 25.83 3.38
CA ASN A 2 -41.63 25.09 4.46
C ASN A 2 -41.59 23.59 4.20
N HIS A 3 -42.70 22.99 3.86
CA HIS A 3 -42.84 21.55 3.59
C HIS A 3 -41.91 21.07 2.45
N GLU A 4 -41.82 21.79 1.36
CA GLU A 4 -40.94 21.44 0.23
C GLU A 4 -39.45 21.48 0.63
N ILE A 5 -39.08 22.41 1.52
CA ILE A 5 -37.70 22.56 1.99
C ILE A 5 -37.34 21.40 2.91
N VAL A 6 -38.18 21.10 3.90
CA VAL A 6 -37.96 19.99 4.85
C VAL A 6 -38.00 18.64 4.16
N GLU A 7 -38.92 18.43 3.22
CA GLU A 7 -39.00 17.22 2.44
C GLU A 7 -37.78 17.01 1.54
N SER A 8 -37.27 18.10 0.91
CA SER A 8 -36.01 18.07 0.18
C SER A 8 -34.83 17.69 1.07
N PHE A 9 -34.79 18.18 2.31
CA PHE A 9 -33.75 17.88 3.29
C PHE A 9 -33.85 16.44 3.79
N ALA A 10 -35.06 15.96 4.10
CA ALA A 10 -35.31 14.59 4.53
C ALA A 10 -34.98 13.57 3.42
N SER A 11 -35.29 13.90 2.17
CA SER A 11 -34.94 13.07 1.01
C SER A 11 -33.41 12.98 0.83
N MET A 12 -32.73 14.11 0.94
CA MET A 12 -31.26 14.18 0.83
C MET A 12 -30.57 13.39 1.95
N ALA A 13 -31.03 13.53 3.19
CA ALA A 13 -30.48 12.79 4.32
C ALA A 13 -30.68 11.27 4.16
N ARG A 14 -31.86 10.83 3.70
CA ARG A 14 -32.12 9.41 3.40
C ARG A 14 -31.23 8.87 2.30
N GLU A 15 -31.04 9.63 1.23
CA GLU A 15 -30.13 9.27 0.12
C GLU A 15 -28.68 9.09 0.61
N LYS A 16 -28.28 9.94 1.56
CA LYS A 16 -26.91 10.00 2.09
C LYS A 16 -26.68 9.16 3.36
N GLY A 17 -27.73 8.53 3.89
CA GLY A 17 -27.64 7.70 5.10
C GLY A 17 -27.32 8.50 6.38
N ILE A 18 -27.72 9.79 6.42
CA ILE A 18 -27.52 10.65 7.60
C ILE A 18 -28.63 10.38 8.61
N ASP A 19 -28.24 10.23 9.87
CA ASP A 19 -29.16 10.07 10.97
C ASP A 19 -30.13 11.25 11.09
N ARG A 20 -31.38 10.97 11.49
CA ARG A 20 -32.45 11.94 11.60
C ARG A 20 -32.13 13.03 12.66
N ASP A 21 -31.57 12.63 13.77
CA ASP A 21 -31.29 13.54 14.88
C ASP A 21 -30.13 14.49 14.52
N ILE A 22 -29.15 13.98 13.80
CA ILE A 22 -28.05 14.80 13.25
C ILE A 22 -28.60 15.82 12.26
N LEU A 23 -29.52 15.43 11.39
CA LEU A 23 -30.15 16.34 10.44
C LEU A 23 -30.96 17.43 11.12
N ILE A 24 -31.73 17.10 12.17
CA ILE A 24 -32.49 18.07 12.97
C ILE A 24 -31.54 19.10 13.55
N GLY A 25 -30.48 18.68 14.24
CA GLY A 25 -29.48 19.60 14.82
C GLY A 25 -28.85 20.53 13.80
N ILE A 26 -28.54 20.03 12.60
CA ILE A 26 -28.00 20.87 11.51
C ILE A 26 -29.01 21.93 11.04
N ILE A 27 -30.29 21.53 10.96
CA ILE A 27 -31.35 22.47 10.58
C ILE A 27 -31.51 23.53 11.63
N GLU A 28 -31.55 23.18 12.91
CA GLU A 28 -31.63 24.10 14.06
C GLU A 28 -30.46 25.09 14.05
N ASP A 29 -29.22 24.62 13.89
CA ASP A 29 -28.05 25.47 13.80
C ASP A 29 -28.11 26.50 12.66
N ILE A 30 -28.55 26.06 11.48
CA ILE A 30 -28.62 26.92 10.31
C ILE A 30 -29.71 27.98 10.46
N PHE A 31 -30.88 27.58 10.94
CA PHE A 31 -31.96 28.53 11.18
C PHE A 31 -31.66 29.46 12.37
N GLY A 32 -30.95 28.94 13.38
CA GLY A 32 -30.41 29.77 14.47
C GLY A 32 -29.46 30.84 13.97
N MET A 33 -28.56 30.51 13.05
CA MET A 33 -27.72 31.55 12.40
C MET A 33 -28.54 32.56 11.60
N MET A 34 -29.65 32.14 10.96
CA MET A 34 -30.55 33.07 10.26
C MET A 34 -31.25 34.01 11.21
N VAL A 35 -31.73 33.51 12.36
CA VAL A 35 -32.38 34.33 13.40
C VAL A 35 -31.37 35.35 13.91
N LYS A 36 -30.17 34.92 14.32
CA LYS A 36 -29.10 35.83 14.77
C LYS A 36 -28.73 36.89 13.75
N LYS A 37 -28.72 36.55 12.48
CA LYS A 37 -28.41 37.49 11.39
C LYS A 37 -29.51 38.53 11.14
N LYS A 38 -30.77 38.15 11.37
CA LYS A 38 -31.92 39.04 11.14
C LYS A 38 -32.27 39.88 12.38
N TYR A 39 -32.28 39.25 13.56
CA TYR A 39 -32.76 39.86 14.80
C TYR A 39 -31.64 40.30 15.74
N GLY A 40 -30.40 39.87 15.51
CA GLY A 40 -29.25 40.24 16.32
C GLY A 40 -28.64 39.02 17.08
N LEU A 41 -27.37 39.19 17.51
CA LEU A 41 -26.63 38.11 18.15
C LEU A 41 -27.17 37.75 19.55
N THR A 42 -27.85 38.67 20.21
CA THR A 42 -28.42 38.54 21.56
C THR A 42 -29.84 37.94 21.54
N ALA A 43 -30.45 37.76 20.36
CA ALA A 43 -31.81 37.24 20.23
C ALA A 43 -31.92 35.87 20.90
N LYS A 44 -32.89 35.70 21.80
CA LYS A 44 -33.30 34.40 22.35
C LYS A 44 -34.28 33.74 21.38
N TYR A 45 -34.05 32.49 21.08
CA TYR A 45 -34.91 31.75 20.12
C TYR A 45 -34.88 30.28 20.42
N ASP A 46 -36.00 29.61 20.05
CA ASP A 46 -36.10 28.18 19.98
C ASP A 46 -36.56 27.75 18.54
N ILE A 47 -36.09 26.61 18.07
CA ILE A 47 -36.40 26.13 16.73
C ILE A 47 -36.88 24.69 16.85
N VAL A 48 -38.12 24.46 16.45
CA VAL A 48 -38.72 23.14 16.47
C VAL A 48 -38.85 22.60 15.04
N VAL A 49 -38.14 21.53 14.77
CA VAL A 49 -38.13 20.86 13.46
C VAL A 49 -39.01 19.61 13.54
N ASN A 50 -40.15 19.63 12.83
CA ASN A 50 -41.02 18.47 12.71
C ASN A 50 -40.82 17.79 11.36
N MET A 51 -40.00 16.75 11.36
CA MET A 51 -39.67 16.02 10.12
C MET A 51 -40.86 15.24 9.56
N ASP A 52 -41.81 14.81 10.41
CA ASP A 52 -42.95 14.00 9.97
C ASP A 52 -44.05 14.83 9.31
N LYS A 53 -44.23 16.08 9.79
CA LYS A 53 -45.10 17.07 9.17
C LYS A 53 -44.45 17.89 8.11
N GLY A 54 -43.11 17.83 8.03
CA GLY A 54 -42.34 18.64 7.09
C GLY A 54 -42.36 20.14 7.43
N ASP A 55 -42.41 20.49 8.71
CA ASP A 55 -42.56 21.87 9.15
C ASP A 55 -41.43 22.31 10.08
N ILE A 56 -41.12 23.61 10.04
CA ILE A 56 -40.12 24.26 10.91
C ILE A 56 -40.81 25.46 11.55
N GLU A 57 -40.86 25.45 12.85
CA GLU A 57 -41.39 26.54 13.65
C GLU A 57 -40.23 27.27 14.36
N ILE A 58 -40.18 28.59 14.22
CA ILE A 58 -39.16 29.41 14.81
C ILE A 58 -39.86 30.29 15.87
N TYR A 59 -39.48 30.11 17.10
CA TYR A 59 -39.95 30.85 18.25
C TYR A 59 -38.93 31.87 18.63
N LEU A 60 -39.33 33.15 18.69
CA LEU A 60 -38.51 34.25 19.18
C LEU A 60 -39.02 34.64 20.56
N GLU A 61 -38.15 34.55 21.55
CA GLU A 61 -38.45 34.84 22.95
C GLU A 61 -37.99 36.24 23.31
N LYS A 62 -38.88 37.00 23.97
CA LYS A 62 -38.60 38.35 24.47
C LYS A 62 -39.12 38.51 25.89
N ASP A 63 -38.33 39.16 26.70
CA ASP A 63 -38.75 39.50 28.08
C ASP A 63 -39.70 40.69 28.06
N VAL A 64 -40.88 40.57 28.72
CA VAL A 64 -41.84 41.65 28.81
C VAL A 64 -41.39 42.64 29.89
N VAL A 65 -41.22 43.91 29.52
CA VAL A 65 -40.73 44.97 30.40
C VAL A 65 -41.60 46.23 30.29
N ASP A 66 -41.59 47.07 31.32
CA ASP A 66 -42.31 48.32 31.27
C ASP A 66 -41.62 49.33 30.35
N GLU A 67 -40.27 49.43 30.42
CA GLU A 67 -39.44 50.25 29.54
C GLU A 67 -38.42 49.37 28.80
N VAL A 68 -38.44 49.40 27.46
CA VAL A 68 -37.55 48.63 26.59
C VAL A 68 -36.18 49.30 26.53
N THR A 69 -35.18 48.61 27.05
CA THR A 69 -33.75 49.03 26.93
C THR A 69 -33.07 48.36 25.74
N ASP A 70 -33.38 47.12 25.44
CA ASP A 70 -32.91 46.39 24.28
C ASP A 70 -34.07 45.86 23.46
N PRO A 71 -34.38 46.44 22.29
CA PRO A 71 -35.49 46.00 21.43
C PRO A 71 -35.32 44.58 20.85
N ILE A 72 -34.13 43.98 20.96
CA ILE A 72 -33.87 42.64 20.50
C ILE A 72 -34.40 41.60 21.47
N THR A 73 -34.11 41.79 22.76
CA THR A 73 -34.43 40.80 23.81
C THR A 73 -35.64 41.16 24.64
N GLN A 74 -36.20 42.41 24.49
CA GLN A 74 -37.28 42.94 25.31
C GLN A 74 -38.44 43.45 24.46
N ILE A 75 -39.64 43.41 25.03
CA ILE A 75 -40.87 43.96 24.45
C ILE A 75 -41.65 44.71 25.53
N SER A 76 -42.30 45.82 25.16
CA SER A 76 -43.12 46.55 26.12
C SER A 76 -44.43 45.78 26.42
N VAL A 77 -44.98 45.91 27.64
CA VAL A 77 -46.28 45.32 28.03
C VAL A 77 -47.39 45.72 27.04
N LYS A 78 -47.35 46.93 26.48
CA LYS A 78 -48.35 47.41 25.52
C LYS A 78 -48.23 46.71 24.18
N ASP A 79 -47.01 46.52 23.68
CA ASP A 79 -46.77 45.86 22.40
C ASP A 79 -46.99 44.36 22.51
N ALA A 80 -46.58 43.73 23.62
CA ALA A 80 -46.87 42.32 23.90
C ALA A 80 -48.37 42.05 23.89
N LYS A 81 -49.16 42.87 24.59
CA LYS A 81 -50.61 42.76 24.60
C LYS A 81 -51.26 42.98 23.23
N SER A 82 -50.71 43.89 22.43
CA SER A 82 -51.23 44.18 21.07
C SER A 82 -50.99 43.00 20.11
N ARG A 83 -49.85 42.25 20.29
CA ARG A 83 -49.48 41.15 19.41
C ARG A 83 -50.03 39.81 19.83
N SER A 84 -50.04 39.52 21.16
CA SER A 84 -50.55 38.25 21.66
C SER A 84 -52.05 38.20 21.83
N GLY A 85 -52.69 39.40 22.02
CA GLY A 85 -54.09 39.50 22.41
C GLY A 85 -54.35 39.17 23.88
N GLU A 86 -53.38 38.77 24.67
CA GLU A 86 -53.44 38.41 26.07
C GLU A 86 -52.85 39.49 26.95
N THR A 87 -53.29 39.53 28.23
CA THR A 87 -52.77 40.48 29.19
C THR A 87 -51.54 39.89 29.85
N MET A 88 -50.36 40.46 29.51
CA MET A 88 -49.05 40.04 30.06
C MET A 88 -48.56 41.05 31.04
N SER A 89 -47.83 40.57 32.04
CA SER A 89 -47.22 41.39 33.10
C SER A 89 -45.71 41.53 32.88
N ALA A 90 -45.11 42.62 33.40
CA ALA A 90 -43.66 42.77 33.34
C ALA A 90 -42.99 41.61 34.11
N GLY A 91 -41.99 40.98 33.47
CA GLY A 91 -41.27 39.81 33.96
C GLY A 91 -41.73 38.47 33.37
N GLU A 92 -42.80 38.51 32.54
CA GLU A 92 -43.22 37.29 31.77
C GLU A 92 -42.46 37.20 30.46
N GLU A 93 -42.38 35.98 29.88
CA GLU A 93 -41.78 35.75 28.59
C GLU A 93 -42.83 35.83 27.49
N TYR A 94 -42.55 36.62 26.46
CA TYR A 94 -43.34 36.72 25.23
C TYR A 94 -42.71 35.90 24.16
N VAL A 95 -43.46 34.94 23.63
CA VAL A 95 -43.02 34.03 22.55
C VAL A 95 -43.76 34.38 21.27
N GLU A 96 -43.01 34.72 20.23
CA GLU A 96 -43.54 35.08 18.92
C GLU A 96 -43.15 34.00 17.88
N ILE A 97 -44.13 33.43 17.19
CA ILE A 97 -43.84 32.50 16.07
C ILE A 97 -43.48 33.32 14.84
N VAL A 98 -42.27 33.15 14.36
CA VAL A 98 -41.76 33.88 13.20
C VAL A 98 -41.99 33.07 11.92
N PRO A 99 -42.84 33.54 11.00
CA PRO A 99 -43.05 32.84 9.73
C PRO A 99 -41.83 32.94 8.84
N MET A 100 -41.49 31.82 8.15
CA MET A 100 -40.34 31.70 7.26
C MET A 100 -40.29 32.80 6.16
N VAL A 101 -41.43 33.28 5.74
CA VAL A 101 -41.55 34.34 4.72
C VAL A 101 -40.82 35.62 5.15
N GLU A 102 -40.75 35.90 6.45
CA GLU A 102 -40.08 37.06 6.98
C GLU A 102 -38.57 37.10 6.78
N PHE A 103 -37.94 35.91 6.63
CA PHE A 103 -36.47 35.82 6.40
C PHE A 103 -36.09 36.20 4.95
N GLY A 104 -37.02 36.27 4.05
CA GLY A 104 -36.79 36.64 2.66
C GLY A 104 -36.05 35.58 1.84
N ARG A 105 -36.20 35.61 0.53
CA ARG A 105 -35.64 34.56 -0.38
C ARG A 105 -34.12 34.38 -0.26
N ARG A 106 -33.36 35.48 -0.07
CA ARG A 106 -31.88 35.41 -0.01
C ARG A 106 -31.40 34.60 1.18
N LEU A 107 -32.00 34.79 2.38
CA LEU A 107 -31.62 34.02 3.58
C LEU A 107 -31.95 32.57 3.45
N VAL A 108 -33.13 32.23 2.89
CA VAL A 108 -33.55 30.84 2.64
C VAL A 108 -32.59 30.13 1.65
N ILE A 109 -32.16 30.80 0.59
CA ILE A 109 -31.19 30.26 -0.37
C ILE A 109 -29.84 30.02 0.34
N SER A 110 -29.39 30.99 1.15
CA SER A 110 -28.15 30.86 1.93
C SER A 110 -28.22 29.70 2.91
N ALA A 111 -29.37 29.52 3.60
CA ALA A 111 -29.58 28.37 4.47
C ALA A 111 -29.46 27.04 3.74
N LYS A 112 -30.10 26.92 2.56
CA LYS A 112 -29.99 25.71 1.73
C LYS A 112 -28.54 25.44 1.29
N GLN A 113 -27.78 26.47 0.95
CA GLN A 113 -26.36 26.33 0.61
C GLN A 113 -25.52 25.86 1.80
N ASN A 114 -25.73 26.48 2.98
CA ASN A 114 -25.02 26.10 4.20
C ASN A 114 -25.35 24.66 4.61
N LEU A 115 -26.62 24.27 4.51
CA LEU A 115 -27.04 22.88 4.78
C LEU A 115 -26.33 21.88 3.87
N ASN A 116 -26.34 22.15 2.56
CA ASN A 116 -25.64 21.28 1.60
C ASN A 116 -24.14 21.18 1.90
N GLN A 117 -23.53 22.27 2.34
CA GLN A 117 -22.13 22.27 2.75
C GLN A 117 -21.92 21.43 4.00
N ARG A 118 -22.76 21.61 5.04
CA ARG A 118 -22.65 20.86 6.28
C ARG A 118 -22.88 19.36 6.10
N ILE A 119 -23.86 18.99 5.28
CA ILE A 119 -24.08 17.59 4.91
C ILE A 119 -22.83 17.00 4.24
N LYS A 120 -22.21 17.71 3.30
CA LYS A 120 -20.95 17.26 2.67
C LYS A 120 -19.80 17.14 3.65
N GLU A 121 -19.72 18.02 4.65
CA GLU A 121 -18.69 17.93 5.70
C GLU A 121 -18.89 16.66 6.53
N ILE A 122 -20.12 16.35 6.93
CA ILE A 122 -20.44 15.14 7.68
C ILE A 122 -20.16 13.88 6.86
N GLU A 123 -20.56 13.85 5.57
CA GLU A 123 -20.21 12.75 4.67
C GLU A 123 -18.70 12.52 4.61
N ARG A 124 -17.91 13.59 4.50
CA ARG A 124 -16.44 13.49 4.49
C ARG A 124 -15.90 12.94 5.80
N GLU A 125 -16.42 13.41 6.93
CA GLU A 125 -16.02 12.92 8.25
C GLU A 125 -16.40 11.45 8.43
N THR A 126 -17.58 11.06 7.99
CA THR A 126 -18.05 9.66 8.06
C THR A 126 -17.15 8.75 7.21
N ILE A 127 -16.88 9.12 5.95
CA ILE A 127 -15.97 8.37 5.07
C ILE A 127 -14.57 8.29 5.70
N TYR A 128 -14.07 9.41 6.21
CA TYR A 128 -12.75 9.42 6.83
C TYR A 128 -12.67 8.49 8.04
N ASN A 129 -13.66 8.53 8.92
CA ASN A 129 -13.70 7.69 10.13
C ASN A 129 -13.86 6.21 9.77
N GLU A 130 -14.77 5.87 8.84
CA GLU A 130 -15.00 4.50 8.34
C GLU A 130 -13.68 3.89 7.83
N TYR A 131 -13.01 4.56 6.90
CA TYR A 131 -11.78 4.02 6.32
C TYR A 131 -10.54 4.18 7.19
N SER A 132 -10.52 5.12 8.13
CA SER A 132 -9.42 5.24 9.10
C SER A 132 -9.39 4.07 10.07
N THR A 133 -10.56 3.58 10.48
CA THR A 133 -10.67 2.36 11.30
C THR A 133 -10.40 1.09 10.51
N ALA A 134 -10.61 1.14 9.19
CA ALA A 134 -10.36 0.02 8.28
C ALA A 134 -8.93 -0.02 7.71
N VAL A 135 -8.02 0.87 8.16
CA VAL A 135 -6.60 0.80 7.74
C VAL A 135 -6.01 -0.54 8.15
N GLY A 136 -5.37 -1.21 7.19
CA GLY A 136 -4.86 -2.58 7.35
C GLY A 136 -5.90 -3.68 7.08
N GLU A 137 -7.18 -3.37 6.84
CA GLU A 137 -8.21 -4.35 6.49
C GLU A 137 -8.39 -4.48 4.98
N ILE A 138 -8.85 -5.67 4.53
CA ILE A 138 -9.17 -5.91 3.12
C ILE A 138 -10.54 -5.32 2.79
N VAL A 139 -10.57 -4.55 1.71
CA VAL A 139 -11.78 -4.09 1.05
C VAL A 139 -11.95 -4.76 -0.30
N VAL A 140 -13.21 -4.99 -0.67
CA VAL A 140 -13.57 -5.59 -1.97
C VAL A 140 -14.38 -4.57 -2.75
N GLY A 141 -13.92 -4.19 -3.93
CA GLY A 141 -14.60 -3.20 -4.75
C GLY A 141 -14.53 -3.53 -6.24
N GLU A 142 -15.27 -2.76 -7.04
CA GLU A 142 -15.30 -2.89 -8.49
C GLU A 142 -14.48 -1.78 -9.15
N ILE A 143 -13.65 -2.13 -10.12
CA ILE A 143 -12.88 -1.17 -10.92
C ILE A 143 -13.84 -0.44 -11.87
N TYR A 144 -14.11 0.82 -11.61
CA TYR A 144 -15.00 1.59 -12.46
C TYR A 144 -14.28 2.49 -13.46
N GLN A 145 -13.03 2.87 -13.17
CA GLN A 145 -12.23 3.71 -14.08
C GLN A 145 -10.73 3.46 -13.92
N ILE A 146 -10.02 3.51 -15.06
CA ILE A 146 -8.55 3.47 -15.11
C ILE A 146 -8.06 4.79 -15.72
N ARG A 147 -7.33 5.59 -14.94
CA ARG A 147 -6.77 6.90 -15.35
C ARG A 147 -5.44 6.70 -16.06
N LYS A 148 -5.44 6.57 -17.38
CA LYS A 148 -4.23 6.27 -18.18
C LYS A 148 -3.08 7.26 -17.97
N GLY A 149 -3.36 8.55 -17.77
CA GLY A 149 -2.33 9.59 -17.61
C GLY A 149 -1.50 9.46 -16.32
N ARG A 150 -2.11 9.01 -15.21
CA ARG A 150 -1.46 8.81 -13.91
C ARG A 150 -1.22 7.33 -13.58
N GLY A 151 -1.81 6.42 -14.34
CA GLY A 151 -1.77 4.99 -14.05
C GLY A 151 -2.57 4.59 -12.81
N GLU A 152 -3.44 5.46 -12.31
CA GLU A 152 -4.29 5.23 -11.14
C GLU A 152 -5.52 4.41 -11.53
N ILE A 153 -5.90 3.50 -10.66
CA ILE A 153 -7.14 2.72 -10.79
C ILE A 153 -8.11 3.19 -9.72
N LEU A 154 -9.32 3.51 -10.15
CA LEU A 154 -10.39 3.92 -9.26
C LEU A 154 -11.32 2.73 -9.02
N VAL A 155 -11.49 2.41 -7.74
CA VAL A 155 -12.28 1.28 -7.26
C VAL A 155 -13.49 1.81 -6.50
N MET A 156 -14.66 1.29 -6.79
CA MET A 156 -15.90 1.63 -6.10
C MET A 156 -16.17 0.61 -4.98
N HIS A 157 -16.23 1.07 -3.74
CA HIS A 157 -16.58 0.29 -2.57
C HIS A 157 -17.61 1.07 -1.74
N ASN A 158 -18.76 0.46 -1.44
CA ASN A 158 -19.84 1.09 -0.67
C ASN A 158 -20.20 2.52 -1.14
N LYS A 159 -20.28 2.75 -2.45
CA LYS A 159 -20.49 4.07 -3.08
C LYS A 159 -19.35 5.08 -2.88
N ASN A 160 -18.26 4.69 -2.25
CA ASN A 160 -17.08 5.51 -2.05
C ASN A 160 -16.00 5.18 -3.09
N GLU A 161 -15.32 6.22 -3.56
CA GLU A 161 -14.19 6.08 -4.49
C GLU A 161 -12.89 5.80 -3.72
N LEU A 162 -12.26 4.66 -4.00
CA LEU A 162 -10.95 4.30 -3.51
C LEU A 162 -9.93 4.40 -4.64
N ILE A 163 -8.70 4.73 -4.32
CA ILE A 163 -7.62 4.90 -5.30
C ILE A 163 -6.57 3.82 -5.10
N LEU A 164 -6.26 3.09 -6.17
CA LEU A 164 -5.11 2.19 -6.26
C LEU A 164 -4.04 2.84 -7.14
N PRO A 165 -3.04 3.54 -6.55
CA PRO A 165 -1.98 4.20 -7.28
C PRO A 165 -1.09 3.17 -8.00
N ARG A 166 -0.36 3.58 -9.03
CA ARG A 166 0.52 2.69 -9.79
C ARG A 166 1.59 2.00 -8.92
N SER A 167 2.11 2.67 -7.92
CA SER A 167 3.08 2.11 -6.96
C SER A 167 2.51 0.98 -6.10
N GLU A 168 1.18 0.96 -5.93
CA GLU A 168 0.48 -0.02 -5.10
C GLU A 168 -0.15 -1.16 -5.93
N GLN A 169 0.09 -1.17 -7.24
CA GLN A 169 -0.38 -2.20 -8.16
C GLN A 169 0.70 -3.27 -8.36
N ILE A 170 0.29 -4.52 -8.40
CA ILE A 170 1.19 -5.62 -8.79
C ILE A 170 1.43 -5.52 -10.30
N TYR A 171 2.68 -5.38 -10.72
CA TYR A 171 3.05 -5.08 -12.10
C TYR A 171 2.67 -6.17 -13.12
N LYS A 172 2.48 -7.42 -12.67
CA LYS A 172 2.03 -8.55 -13.50
C LYS A 172 0.52 -8.61 -13.69
N GLU A 173 -0.24 -7.89 -12.87
CA GLU A 173 -1.69 -7.92 -12.94
C GLU A 173 -2.23 -7.04 -14.07
N ARG A 174 -3.28 -7.52 -14.71
CA ARG A 174 -4.00 -6.76 -15.75
C ARG A 174 -5.39 -6.41 -15.24
N TYR A 175 -5.61 -5.14 -15.02
CA TYR A 175 -6.85 -4.60 -14.49
C TYR A 175 -7.77 -4.14 -15.61
N LYS A 176 -9.04 -4.48 -15.53
CA LYS A 176 -10.08 -4.05 -16.49
C LYS A 176 -11.22 -3.40 -15.73
N LYS A 177 -11.91 -2.48 -16.41
CA LYS A 177 -13.15 -1.90 -15.89
C LYS A 177 -14.21 -3.00 -15.74
N GLY A 178 -14.87 -3.04 -14.58
CA GLY A 178 -15.87 -4.04 -14.21
C GLY A 178 -15.29 -5.25 -13.44
N ASP A 179 -13.95 -5.36 -13.33
CA ASP A 179 -13.34 -6.42 -12.53
C ASP A 179 -13.53 -6.12 -11.04
N THR A 180 -13.82 -7.16 -10.27
CA THR A 180 -13.79 -7.09 -8.79
C THR A 180 -12.36 -7.25 -8.31
N ILE A 181 -11.93 -6.40 -7.39
CA ILE A 181 -10.59 -6.39 -6.83
C ILE A 181 -10.64 -6.40 -5.31
N ARG A 182 -9.72 -7.14 -4.69
CA ARG A 182 -9.43 -7.11 -3.27
C ARG A 182 -8.14 -6.31 -3.04
N ALA A 183 -8.13 -5.45 -2.05
CA ALA A 183 -6.93 -4.71 -1.68
C ALA A 183 -7.00 -4.31 -0.20
N VAL A 184 -5.86 -4.06 0.42
CA VAL A 184 -5.82 -3.53 1.79
C VAL A 184 -5.95 -2.01 1.77
N VAL A 185 -6.66 -1.44 2.73
CA VAL A 185 -6.65 0.00 2.95
C VAL A 185 -5.31 0.39 3.55
N LYS A 186 -4.50 1.10 2.78
CA LYS A 186 -3.15 1.49 3.20
C LYS A 186 -3.16 2.76 4.04
N GLU A 187 -3.83 3.78 3.56
CA GLU A 187 -3.92 5.08 4.25
C GLU A 187 -5.14 5.88 3.80
N VAL A 188 -5.55 6.80 4.65
CA VAL A 188 -6.64 7.75 4.38
C VAL A 188 -6.10 9.16 4.55
N ARG A 189 -6.18 9.97 3.50
CA ARG A 189 -5.70 11.35 3.49
C ARG A 189 -6.86 12.33 3.53
N LYS A 190 -6.86 13.25 4.49
CA LYS A 190 -7.77 14.40 4.50
C LYS A 190 -7.30 15.42 3.45
N GLY A 191 -8.24 15.90 2.62
CA GLY A 191 -8.00 16.98 1.65
C GLY A 191 -9.05 18.08 1.77
N SER A 192 -8.99 19.09 0.90
CA SER A 192 -10.02 20.13 0.79
C SER A 192 -11.34 19.59 0.21
N GLY A 193 -11.28 18.44 -0.46
CA GLY A 193 -12.40 17.69 -1.02
C GLY A 193 -12.80 16.47 -0.18
N ASN A 194 -13.33 15.43 -0.82
CA ASN A 194 -13.56 14.14 -0.16
C ASN A 194 -12.24 13.53 0.30
N PRO A 195 -12.23 12.76 1.40
CA PRO A 195 -11.05 12.02 1.81
C PRO A 195 -10.55 11.14 0.70
N THR A 196 -9.25 11.07 0.53
CA THR A 196 -8.62 10.18 -0.44
C THR A 196 -8.23 8.90 0.28
N VAL A 197 -8.88 7.79 -0.05
CA VAL A 197 -8.59 6.47 0.49
C VAL A 197 -7.66 5.75 -0.48
N ILE A 198 -6.47 5.44 -0.03
CA ILE A 198 -5.46 4.73 -0.82
C ILE A 198 -5.48 3.27 -0.43
N ILE A 199 -5.66 2.41 -1.42
CA ILE A 199 -5.62 0.96 -1.27
C ILE A 199 -4.37 0.38 -1.93
N SER A 200 -3.91 -0.77 -1.44
CA SER A 200 -2.69 -1.42 -1.89
C SER A 200 -2.87 -2.91 -2.11
N ARG A 201 -2.20 -3.44 -3.15
CA ARG A 201 -2.00 -4.87 -3.37
C ARG A 201 -0.54 -5.29 -3.19
N THR A 202 0.36 -4.30 -3.08
CA THR A 202 1.80 -4.53 -2.87
C THR A 202 2.19 -4.56 -1.39
N ASP A 203 1.37 -4.01 -0.51
CA ASP A 203 1.65 -3.93 0.91
C ASP A 203 1.75 -5.34 1.55
N PRO A 204 2.73 -5.61 2.42
CA PRO A 204 2.81 -6.86 3.18
C PRO A 204 1.56 -7.16 4.02
N GLN A 205 0.86 -6.14 4.50
CA GLN A 205 -0.41 -6.28 5.23
C GLN A 205 -1.48 -7.00 4.39
N PHE A 206 -1.49 -6.75 3.07
CA PHE A 206 -2.42 -7.44 2.17
C PHE A 206 -2.20 -8.95 2.19
N LEU A 207 -0.94 -9.39 2.14
CA LEU A 207 -0.60 -10.81 2.24
C LEU A 207 -0.97 -11.37 3.62
N MET A 208 -0.69 -10.64 4.69
CA MET A 208 -1.04 -11.05 6.06
C MET A 208 -2.54 -11.29 6.21
N ARG A 209 -3.37 -10.36 5.73
CA ARG A 209 -4.84 -10.50 5.79
C ARG A 209 -5.36 -11.64 4.92
N LEU A 210 -4.73 -11.93 3.78
CA LEU A 210 -5.09 -13.11 2.98
C LEU A 210 -4.81 -14.41 3.75
N PHE A 211 -3.71 -14.48 4.50
CA PHE A 211 -3.43 -15.62 5.37
C PHE A 211 -4.49 -15.78 6.48
N GLU A 212 -4.90 -14.69 7.12
CA GLU A 212 -5.96 -14.72 8.14
C GLU A 212 -7.31 -15.21 7.60
N ILE A 213 -7.65 -14.84 6.36
CA ILE A 213 -8.90 -15.28 5.72
C ILE A 213 -8.87 -16.76 5.36
N GLU A 214 -7.74 -17.27 4.86
CA GLU A 214 -7.64 -18.63 4.34
C GLU A 214 -7.23 -19.67 5.41
N ILE A 215 -6.68 -19.22 6.54
CA ILE A 215 -6.10 -20.10 7.57
C ILE A 215 -6.77 -19.80 8.93
N PRO A 216 -7.74 -20.63 9.34
CA PRO A 216 -8.45 -20.44 10.59
C PRO A 216 -7.52 -20.40 11.82
N GLU A 217 -6.46 -21.18 11.82
CA GLU A 217 -5.49 -21.22 12.92
C GLU A 217 -4.75 -19.90 13.11
N ILE A 218 -4.60 -19.09 12.07
CA ILE A 218 -4.06 -17.73 12.15
C ILE A 218 -5.15 -16.78 12.65
N TYR A 219 -6.37 -16.88 12.12
CA TYR A 219 -7.48 -16.06 12.55
C TYR A 219 -7.79 -16.24 14.05
N ASP A 220 -7.72 -17.49 14.54
CA ASP A 220 -7.93 -17.84 15.94
C ASP A 220 -6.74 -17.50 16.85
N GLY A 221 -5.62 -16.99 16.28
CA GLY A 221 -4.43 -16.61 17.02
C GLY A 221 -3.59 -17.80 17.53
N ILE A 222 -3.84 -19.02 17.07
CA ILE A 222 -3.04 -20.21 17.40
C ILE A 222 -1.69 -20.15 16.69
N ILE A 223 -1.69 -19.67 15.44
CA ILE A 223 -0.50 -19.43 14.64
C ILE A 223 -0.36 -17.93 14.42
N GLU A 224 0.83 -17.43 14.67
CA GLU A 224 1.17 -16.02 14.46
C GLU A 224 2.14 -15.85 13.29
N ILE A 225 1.88 -14.87 12.43
CA ILE A 225 2.83 -14.44 11.41
C ILE A 225 3.80 -13.45 12.06
N LYS A 226 5.03 -13.87 12.24
CA LYS A 226 6.08 -13.05 12.88
C LYS A 226 6.69 -12.03 11.93
N ARG A 227 6.99 -12.42 10.70
CA ARG A 227 7.61 -11.56 9.70
C ARG A 227 7.20 -11.93 8.29
N ILE A 228 7.15 -10.93 7.42
CA ILE A 228 6.89 -11.06 5.99
C ILE A 228 7.95 -10.28 5.22
N ALA A 229 8.57 -10.93 4.25
CA ALA A 229 9.38 -10.28 3.22
C ALA A 229 8.76 -10.58 1.86
N ARG A 230 8.46 -9.55 1.07
CA ARG A 230 7.70 -9.68 -0.17
C ARG A 230 8.29 -8.86 -1.29
N GLU A 231 8.34 -9.44 -2.47
CA GLU A 231 8.51 -8.78 -3.76
C GLU A 231 7.20 -8.98 -4.54
N PRO A 232 6.32 -7.97 -4.56
CA PRO A 232 4.96 -8.12 -5.04
C PRO A 232 4.87 -8.64 -6.46
N GLY A 233 4.09 -9.71 -6.66
CA GLY A 233 3.90 -10.36 -7.96
C GLY A 233 4.98 -11.37 -8.33
N ASP A 234 6.06 -11.51 -7.56
CA ASP A 234 7.14 -12.47 -7.80
C ASP A 234 7.23 -13.53 -6.72
N ARG A 235 7.66 -13.14 -5.52
CA ARG A 235 7.86 -14.08 -4.43
C ARG A 235 7.72 -13.40 -3.07
N ALA A 236 7.25 -14.16 -2.09
CA ALA A 236 7.22 -13.77 -0.68
C ALA A 236 7.77 -14.88 0.20
N LYS A 237 8.36 -14.49 1.34
CA LYS A 237 8.73 -15.38 2.43
C LYS A 237 7.96 -14.95 3.67
N VAL A 238 7.32 -15.92 4.34
CA VAL A 238 6.48 -15.69 5.51
C VAL A 238 6.99 -16.57 6.65
N ALA A 239 7.38 -15.95 7.76
CA ALA A 239 7.81 -16.63 8.95
C ALA A 239 6.63 -16.74 9.92
N VAL A 240 6.26 -17.97 10.28
CA VAL A 240 5.14 -18.30 11.16
C VAL A 240 5.60 -19.01 12.40
N GLN A 241 4.88 -18.82 13.50
CA GLN A 241 5.12 -19.50 14.77
C GLN A 241 3.79 -20.00 15.34
N SER A 242 3.74 -21.26 15.79
CA SER A 242 2.61 -21.77 16.54
C SER A 242 2.81 -21.54 18.04
N HIS A 243 1.74 -21.15 18.71
CA HIS A 243 1.69 -21.08 20.18
C HIS A 243 1.34 -22.44 20.82
N ASP A 244 0.89 -23.42 20.02
CA ASP A 244 0.66 -24.81 20.45
C ASP A 244 1.70 -25.71 19.78
N GLU A 245 2.58 -26.33 20.58
CA GLU A 245 3.65 -27.22 20.11
C GLU A 245 3.15 -28.44 19.32
N ARG A 246 1.88 -28.81 19.48
CA ARG A 246 1.26 -29.94 18.77
C ARG A 246 0.85 -29.59 17.36
N ILE A 247 0.84 -28.31 17.01
CA ILE A 247 0.40 -27.81 15.70
C ILE A 247 1.61 -27.42 14.87
N ASP A 248 1.79 -28.08 13.74
CA ASP A 248 2.77 -27.67 12.74
C ASP A 248 2.29 -26.41 12.01
N ALA A 249 2.91 -25.27 12.33
CA ALA A 249 2.55 -23.97 11.80
C ALA A 249 2.67 -23.92 10.25
N VAL A 250 3.72 -24.50 9.69
CA VAL A 250 3.94 -24.53 8.23
C VAL A 250 2.93 -25.44 7.55
N GLY A 251 2.73 -26.64 8.11
CA GLY A 251 1.77 -27.61 7.58
C GLY A 251 0.33 -27.08 7.58
N ALA A 252 -0.08 -26.38 8.64
CA ALA A 252 -1.39 -25.73 8.74
C ALA A 252 -1.55 -24.62 7.71
N CYS A 253 -0.53 -23.78 7.51
CA CYS A 253 -0.56 -22.70 6.50
C CYS A 253 -0.59 -23.23 5.07
N VAL A 254 0.16 -24.28 4.78
CA VAL A 254 0.19 -24.89 3.44
C VAL A 254 -1.11 -25.65 3.16
N GLY A 255 -1.61 -26.37 4.17
CA GLY A 255 -2.79 -27.21 4.07
C GLY A 255 -2.57 -28.51 3.28
N MET A 256 -3.55 -29.39 3.30
CA MET A 256 -3.44 -30.66 2.57
C MET A 256 -3.21 -30.45 1.09
N LYS A 257 -2.12 -31.00 0.55
CA LYS A 257 -1.69 -30.83 -0.85
C LYS A 257 -1.58 -29.36 -1.30
N GLY A 258 -1.35 -28.46 -0.37
CA GLY A 258 -1.16 -27.04 -0.66
C GLY A 258 -2.44 -26.25 -0.98
N VAL A 259 -3.64 -26.76 -0.69
CA VAL A 259 -4.90 -26.13 -1.09
C VAL A 259 -5.03 -24.71 -0.54
N ARG A 260 -4.68 -24.49 0.75
CA ARG A 260 -4.79 -23.18 1.39
C ARG A 260 -3.82 -22.15 0.79
N ILE A 261 -2.53 -22.52 0.71
CA ILE A 261 -1.54 -21.62 0.15
C ILE A 261 -1.79 -21.31 -1.33
N HIS A 262 -2.30 -22.30 -2.12
CA HIS A 262 -2.63 -22.08 -3.52
C HIS A 262 -3.81 -21.11 -3.71
N ALA A 263 -4.75 -21.00 -2.76
CA ALA A 263 -5.81 -20.01 -2.80
C ALA A 263 -5.21 -18.59 -2.73
N ILE A 264 -4.26 -18.37 -1.81
CA ILE A 264 -3.55 -17.09 -1.65
C ILE A 264 -2.70 -16.79 -2.88
N VAL A 265 -1.91 -17.77 -3.35
CA VAL A 265 -1.07 -17.65 -4.56
C VAL A 265 -1.91 -17.24 -5.78
N ARG A 266 -3.11 -17.81 -5.94
CA ARG A 266 -4.04 -17.48 -7.03
C ARG A 266 -4.55 -16.05 -6.93
N GLU A 267 -4.92 -15.59 -5.72
CA GLU A 267 -5.35 -14.21 -5.49
C GLU A 267 -4.25 -13.20 -5.88
N LEU A 268 -2.99 -13.55 -5.65
CA LEU A 268 -1.81 -12.72 -5.95
C LEU A 268 -1.23 -12.95 -7.35
N ASN A 269 -2.02 -13.44 -8.28
CA ASN A 269 -1.63 -13.69 -9.68
C ASN A 269 -0.34 -14.53 -9.81
N ASN A 270 -0.31 -15.66 -9.09
CA ASN A 270 0.79 -16.65 -9.06
C ASN A 270 2.11 -16.10 -8.44
N GLU A 271 2.01 -15.25 -7.42
CA GLU A 271 3.15 -14.92 -6.56
C GLU A 271 3.55 -16.15 -5.74
N ASN A 272 4.81 -16.57 -5.83
CA ASN A 272 5.29 -17.73 -5.08
C ASN A 272 5.43 -17.38 -3.58
N ILE A 273 4.95 -18.24 -2.70
CA ILE A 273 4.98 -18.00 -1.26
C ILE A 273 5.72 -19.13 -0.55
N ASP A 274 6.83 -18.80 0.10
CA ASP A 274 7.57 -19.71 0.96
C ASP A 274 7.17 -19.48 2.43
N VAL A 275 6.59 -20.47 3.06
CA VAL A 275 6.26 -20.43 4.50
C VAL A 275 7.33 -21.17 5.27
N ILE A 276 7.88 -20.52 6.30
CA ILE A 276 8.93 -21.10 7.14
C ILE A 276 8.58 -20.94 8.63
N ASN A 277 9.07 -21.85 9.47
CA ASN A 277 8.96 -21.72 10.91
C ASN A 277 9.91 -20.62 11.42
N PHE A 278 9.37 -19.67 12.17
CA PHE A 278 10.17 -18.68 12.91
C PHE A 278 11.02 -19.36 13.97
N SER A 279 12.14 -18.75 14.32
CA SER A 279 12.99 -19.15 15.46
C SER A 279 13.57 -17.90 16.11
N ASP A 280 13.66 -17.91 17.44
CA ASP A 280 14.35 -16.86 18.19
C ASP A 280 15.88 -16.99 18.05
N ASP A 281 16.38 -18.20 17.77
CA ASP A 281 17.77 -18.43 17.38
C ASP A 281 17.98 -17.91 15.94
N ILE A 282 18.81 -16.88 15.83
CA ILE A 282 19.08 -16.20 14.57
C ILE A 282 19.71 -17.12 13.53
N SER A 283 20.64 -17.99 13.95
CA SER A 283 21.31 -18.94 13.04
C SER A 283 20.31 -19.92 12.45
N VAL A 284 19.42 -20.47 13.28
CA VAL A 284 18.33 -21.35 12.84
C VAL A 284 17.35 -20.61 11.95
N PHE A 285 17.04 -19.34 12.28
CA PHE A 285 16.11 -18.55 11.49
C PHE A 285 16.67 -18.21 10.10
N ILE A 286 17.96 -17.81 10.02
CA ILE A 286 18.64 -17.58 8.74
C ILE A 286 18.70 -18.87 7.92
N GLN A 287 19.05 -20.00 8.55
CA GLN A 287 19.06 -21.31 7.88
C GLN A 287 17.72 -21.63 7.21
N ARG A 288 16.61 -21.42 7.95
CA ARG A 288 15.26 -21.64 7.42
C ARG A 288 14.89 -20.61 6.33
N ALA A 289 15.30 -19.35 6.50
CA ALA A 289 15.04 -18.29 5.54
C ALA A 289 15.75 -18.50 4.20
N MET A 290 16.92 -19.17 4.20
CA MET A 290 17.67 -19.50 2.99
C MET A 290 17.08 -20.66 2.19
N ALA A 291 16.08 -21.37 2.73
CA ALA A 291 15.40 -22.42 1.96
C ALA A 291 14.96 -21.91 0.56
N PRO A 292 15.08 -22.73 -0.51
CA PRO A 292 15.34 -24.18 -0.52
C PRO A 292 16.83 -24.58 -0.44
N ALA A 293 17.78 -23.65 -0.41
CA ALA A 293 19.20 -23.94 -0.33
C ALA A 293 19.56 -24.55 1.03
N LYS A 294 20.46 -25.55 1.01
CA LYS A 294 20.93 -26.22 2.21
C LYS A 294 22.21 -25.55 2.71
N VAL A 295 22.11 -24.94 3.85
CA VAL A 295 23.22 -24.25 4.53
C VAL A 295 24.15 -25.30 5.18
N LYS A 296 25.47 -25.10 5.06
CA LYS A 296 26.49 -25.88 5.75
C LYS A 296 26.89 -25.26 7.09
N GLU A 297 27.26 -24.00 7.06
CA GLU A 297 27.75 -23.26 8.21
C GLU A 297 27.20 -21.84 8.19
N ILE A 298 26.98 -21.26 9.37
CA ILE A 298 26.52 -19.89 9.54
C ILE A 298 27.37 -19.24 10.60
N ASN A 299 27.98 -18.12 10.24
CA ASN A 299 28.66 -17.24 11.18
C ASN A 299 27.85 -15.93 11.27
N VAL A 300 27.36 -15.61 12.47
CA VAL A 300 26.49 -14.45 12.70
C VAL A 300 27.21 -13.41 13.52
N ASP A 301 27.34 -12.22 12.99
CA ASP A 301 27.69 -11.01 13.71
C ASP A 301 26.41 -10.23 14.08
N ALA A 302 25.99 -10.41 15.34
CA ALA A 302 24.77 -9.80 15.84
C ALA A 302 24.89 -8.27 16.00
N GLU A 303 26.11 -7.76 16.26
CA GLU A 303 26.35 -6.33 16.47
C GLU A 303 26.30 -5.58 15.14
N ALA A 304 26.98 -6.10 14.11
CA ALA A 304 26.97 -5.54 12.76
C ALA A 304 25.70 -5.91 11.96
N LYS A 305 24.86 -6.84 12.47
CA LYS A 305 23.71 -7.44 11.77
C LYS A 305 24.10 -8.05 10.42
N LYS A 306 25.24 -8.72 10.39
CA LYS A 306 25.74 -9.45 9.23
C LYS A 306 25.76 -10.95 9.51
N ALA A 307 25.56 -11.73 8.46
CA ALA A 307 25.66 -13.17 8.56
C ALA A 307 26.39 -13.72 7.34
N ALA A 308 27.52 -14.40 7.56
CA ALA A 308 28.24 -15.13 6.54
C ALA A 308 27.71 -16.57 6.52
N VAL A 309 27.19 -17.01 5.39
CA VAL A 309 26.52 -18.31 5.24
C VAL A 309 27.22 -19.12 4.19
N LEU A 310 27.84 -20.24 4.61
CA LEU A 310 28.60 -21.14 3.77
C LEU A 310 27.69 -22.17 3.10
N PHE A 311 27.84 -22.34 1.79
CA PHE A 311 27.09 -23.30 0.98
C PHE A 311 28.01 -24.24 0.20
N ALA A 312 27.55 -25.46 -0.03
CA ALA A 312 28.18 -26.31 -1.01
C ALA A 312 28.05 -25.71 -2.42
N GLN A 313 28.99 -25.99 -3.32
CA GLN A 313 29.07 -25.38 -4.64
C GLN A 313 27.77 -25.50 -5.46
N ASP A 314 27.10 -26.67 -5.37
CA ASP A 314 25.82 -26.93 -6.05
C ASP A 314 24.63 -26.14 -5.45
N GLN A 315 24.75 -25.63 -4.21
CA GLN A 315 23.70 -24.90 -3.49
C GLN A 315 23.78 -23.37 -3.65
N VAL A 316 24.93 -22.82 -4.07
CA VAL A 316 25.15 -21.38 -4.19
C VAL A 316 24.11 -20.72 -5.10
N SER A 317 23.86 -21.28 -6.28
CA SER A 317 22.85 -20.74 -7.20
C SER A 317 21.44 -20.75 -6.62
N LEU A 318 21.09 -21.74 -5.79
CA LEU A 318 19.80 -21.80 -5.09
C LEU A 318 19.76 -20.79 -3.94
N ALA A 319 20.88 -20.60 -3.22
CA ALA A 319 20.99 -19.64 -2.14
C ALA A 319 20.81 -18.20 -2.62
N ILE A 320 21.46 -17.84 -3.72
CA ILE A 320 21.31 -16.53 -4.36
C ILE A 320 19.91 -16.41 -4.95
N GLY A 321 19.48 -17.43 -5.72
CA GLY A 321 18.24 -17.43 -6.46
C GLY A 321 18.28 -16.54 -7.70
N ARG A 322 17.21 -16.52 -8.47
CA ARG A 322 17.11 -15.72 -9.70
C ARG A 322 17.23 -14.23 -9.40
N GLY A 323 18.27 -13.57 -9.95
CA GLY A 323 18.51 -12.14 -9.72
C GLY A 323 18.71 -11.77 -8.24
N GLY A 324 19.31 -12.65 -7.43
CA GLY A 324 19.54 -12.42 -6.01
C GLY A 324 18.27 -12.42 -5.14
N GLN A 325 17.14 -12.90 -5.66
CA GLN A 325 15.84 -12.79 -4.99
C GLN A 325 15.79 -13.57 -3.67
N ASN A 326 16.37 -14.79 -3.63
CA ASN A 326 16.28 -15.62 -2.44
C ASN A 326 17.05 -15.02 -1.25
N VAL A 327 18.31 -14.62 -1.48
CA VAL A 327 19.13 -13.98 -0.44
C VAL A 327 18.55 -12.63 -0.02
N ARG A 328 18.09 -11.80 -0.96
CA ARG A 328 17.47 -10.50 -0.68
C ARG A 328 16.19 -10.62 0.16
N LEU A 329 15.33 -11.60 -0.13
CA LEU A 329 14.14 -11.87 0.68
C LEU A 329 14.50 -12.43 2.05
N ALA A 330 15.51 -13.32 2.13
CA ALA A 330 16.01 -13.86 3.41
C ALA A 330 16.59 -12.73 4.27
N SER A 331 17.39 -11.83 3.70
CA SER A 331 17.94 -10.68 4.42
C SER A 331 16.84 -9.75 4.94
N LYS A 332 15.83 -9.42 4.11
CA LYS A 332 14.68 -8.61 4.54
C LYS A 332 13.86 -9.30 5.64
N LEU A 333 13.68 -10.62 5.55
CA LEU A 333 12.90 -11.39 6.51
C LEU A 333 13.58 -11.47 7.87
N THR A 334 14.90 -11.76 7.87
CA THR A 334 15.69 -11.93 9.09
C THR A 334 16.12 -10.58 9.68
N GLY A 335 16.31 -9.57 8.84
CA GLY A 335 16.86 -8.26 9.22
C GLY A 335 18.38 -8.27 9.34
N PHE A 336 19.04 -9.27 8.75
CA PHE A 336 20.49 -9.40 8.65
C PHE A 336 20.93 -9.28 7.21
N ASP A 337 22.08 -8.67 7.00
CA ASP A 337 22.76 -8.68 5.70
C ASP A 337 23.46 -10.03 5.51
N ILE A 338 22.97 -10.83 4.55
CA ILE A 338 23.39 -12.20 4.37
C ILE A 338 24.40 -12.27 3.22
N GLN A 339 25.64 -12.61 3.56
CA GLN A 339 26.72 -12.87 2.61
C GLN A 339 26.75 -14.37 2.29
N VAL A 340 26.67 -14.71 1.02
CA VAL A 340 26.72 -16.10 0.54
C VAL A 340 28.16 -16.46 0.24
N LEU A 341 28.71 -17.45 0.98
CA LEU A 341 30.04 -17.98 0.78
C LEU A 341 29.97 -19.38 0.14
N LYS A 342 30.93 -19.70 -0.69
CA LYS A 342 31.04 -20.98 -1.40
C LYS A 342 32.05 -21.88 -0.69
N GLU A 343 31.70 -23.15 -0.51
CA GLU A 343 32.65 -24.14 0.01
C GLU A 343 33.76 -24.45 -1.01
N GLY A 344 35.01 -24.49 -0.54
CA GLY A 344 36.17 -24.72 -1.40
C GLY A 344 36.56 -23.51 -2.24
N GLY A 345 35.85 -22.39 -2.07
CA GLY A 345 36.43 -21.10 -2.33
C GLY A 345 37.25 -20.75 -1.08
N GLU A 346 38.52 -21.06 -1.07
CA GLU A 346 39.45 -19.99 -0.69
C GLU A 346 38.86 -18.75 -1.31
N GLU A 347 38.81 -17.63 -0.62
CA GLU A 347 38.74 -16.34 -1.30
C GLU A 347 39.68 -16.54 -2.50
N GLU A 348 39.19 -16.55 -3.74
CA GLU A 348 40.07 -16.25 -4.85
C GLU A 348 40.45 -14.82 -4.55
N GLU A 349 41.45 -14.69 -3.65
CA GLU A 349 42.13 -13.45 -3.44
C GLU A 349 42.57 -13.06 -4.84
N TYR A 350 42.01 -11.97 -5.32
CA TYR A 350 42.31 -11.47 -6.66
C TYR A 350 43.84 -11.44 -6.80
N ASP A 351 44.38 -12.24 -7.70
CA ASP A 351 45.80 -12.30 -8.00
C ASP A 351 46.01 -11.81 -9.40
N MET A 352 47.03 -11.02 -9.56
CA MET A 352 47.42 -10.43 -10.83
C MET A 352 48.57 -11.21 -11.40
N ASP A 353 48.54 -11.42 -12.73
CA ASP A 353 49.66 -11.97 -13.44
C ASP A 353 50.86 -10.97 -13.42
N LEU A 354 52.04 -11.45 -13.06
CA LEU A 354 53.24 -10.60 -12.98
C LEU A 354 53.57 -9.94 -14.31
N SER A 355 53.04 -10.47 -15.42
CA SER A 355 53.20 -9.87 -16.75
C SER A 355 52.54 -8.51 -16.91
N GLU A 356 51.56 -8.16 -16.10
CA GLU A 356 50.88 -6.86 -16.10
C GLU A 356 51.82 -5.75 -15.63
N PHE A 357 52.75 -6.06 -14.75
CA PHE A 357 53.77 -5.15 -14.24
C PHE A 357 55.10 -5.18 -15.01
N ARG A 358 55.13 -5.76 -16.22
CA ARG A 358 56.32 -5.92 -17.02
C ARG A 358 56.97 -4.59 -17.40
N GLU A 359 56.18 -3.55 -17.67
CA GLU A 359 56.71 -2.21 -18.03
C GLU A 359 57.37 -1.53 -16.82
N GLU A 360 56.78 -1.67 -15.62
CA GLU A 360 57.30 -1.09 -14.38
C GLU A 360 58.52 -1.84 -13.84
N LEU A 361 58.50 -3.18 -13.92
CA LEU A 361 59.63 -4.01 -13.54
C LEU A 361 60.81 -3.93 -14.49
N GLY A 362 60.54 -3.68 -15.77
CA GLY A 362 61.48 -3.75 -16.88
C GLY A 362 61.85 -5.17 -17.27
N ASP A 363 62.11 -5.42 -18.56
CA ASP A 363 62.28 -6.75 -19.14
C ASP A 363 63.34 -7.64 -18.43
N VAL A 364 64.42 -7.05 -17.92
CA VAL A 364 65.49 -7.81 -17.26
C VAL A 364 65.08 -8.38 -15.91
N LEU A 365 64.34 -7.61 -15.10
CA LEU A 365 63.84 -8.07 -13.79
C LEU A 365 62.64 -8.98 -13.96
N PHE A 366 61.75 -8.69 -14.88
CA PHE A 366 60.60 -9.56 -15.18
C PHE A 366 61.04 -10.97 -15.58
N HIS A 367 62.05 -11.09 -16.50
CA HIS A 367 62.57 -12.41 -16.86
C HIS A 367 63.23 -13.14 -15.70
N LYS A 368 63.92 -12.42 -14.78
CA LYS A 368 64.46 -13.05 -13.58
C LYS A 368 63.43 -13.62 -12.65
N PHE A 369 62.32 -12.92 -12.42
CA PHE A 369 61.21 -13.44 -11.64
C PHE A 369 60.61 -14.67 -12.31
N PHE A 370 60.37 -14.60 -13.62
CA PHE A 370 59.76 -15.68 -14.38
C PHE A 370 60.66 -16.93 -14.47
N ASP A 371 61.98 -16.78 -14.65
CA ASP A 371 62.93 -17.87 -14.68
C ASP A 371 63.05 -18.61 -13.32
N GLU A 372 62.78 -17.92 -12.22
CA GLU A 372 62.77 -18.49 -10.86
C GLU A 372 61.37 -19.02 -10.46
N GLY A 373 60.37 -18.92 -11.34
CA GLY A 373 59.05 -19.52 -11.18
C GLY A 373 57.98 -18.64 -10.53
N TYR A 374 58.18 -17.34 -10.43
CA TYR A 374 57.18 -16.39 -9.97
C TYR A 374 56.28 -15.96 -11.16
N GLU A 375 55.06 -16.47 -11.17
CA GLU A 375 54.08 -16.17 -12.24
C GLU A 375 53.08 -15.10 -11.81
N SER A 376 52.81 -14.99 -10.48
CA SER A 376 51.79 -14.08 -9.95
C SER A 376 52.43 -13.01 -9.04
N VAL A 377 51.68 -11.89 -8.88
CA VAL A 377 52.09 -10.79 -7.98
C VAL A 377 52.08 -11.24 -6.53
N ARG A 378 51.16 -12.13 -6.16
CA ARG A 378 51.01 -12.65 -4.81
C ARG A 378 52.16 -13.56 -4.43
N ASP A 379 52.66 -14.41 -5.34
CA ASP A 379 53.82 -15.27 -5.13
C ASP A 379 55.04 -14.44 -4.74
N VAL A 380 55.22 -13.29 -5.38
CA VAL A 380 56.34 -12.37 -5.09
C VAL A 380 56.17 -11.68 -3.75
N ILE A 381 54.93 -11.26 -3.40
CA ILE A 381 54.63 -10.54 -2.13
C ILE A 381 54.75 -11.47 -0.93
N GLU A 382 54.39 -12.74 -1.04
CA GLU A 382 54.44 -13.75 0.02
C GLU A 382 55.85 -14.26 0.29
N THR A 383 56.76 -14.15 -0.71
CA THR A 383 58.15 -14.53 -0.55
C THR A 383 58.92 -13.58 0.33
N SER A 384 59.76 -14.07 1.20
CA SER A 384 60.54 -13.25 2.12
C SER A 384 61.55 -12.34 1.35
N LYS A 385 61.75 -11.10 1.83
CA LYS A 385 62.68 -10.15 1.20
C LYS A 385 64.10 -10.71 1.05
N GLU A 386 64.57 -11.48 2.09
CA GLU A 386 65.89 -12.09 2.10
C GLU A 386 66.02 -13.17 1.02
N GLU A 387 64.95 -13.89 0.76
CA GLU A 387 64.90 -14.94 -0.28
C GLU A 387 64.86 -14.33 -1.66
N LEU A 388 64.08 -13.30 -1.90
CA LEU A 388 64.06 -12.56 -3.15
C LEU A 388 65.43 -11.90 -3.51
N VAL A 389 66.09 -11.33 -2.50
CA VAL A 389 67.45 -10.76 -2.69
C VAL A 389 68.44 -11.85 -3.03
N ALA A 390 68.39 -13.03 -2.38
CA ALA A 390 69.33 -14.15 -2.62
C ALA A 390 69.10 -14.77 -4.00
N THR A 391 67.83 -14.93 -4.42
CA THR A 391 67.47 -15.60 -5.66
C THR A 391 67.66 -14.70 -6.88
N LEU A 392 67.25 -13.45 -6.81
CA LEU A 392 67.32 -12.51 -7.94
C LEU A 392 68.65 -11.77 -8.06
N GLY A 393 69.44 -11.76 -6.96
CA GLY A 393 70.71 -11.04 -6.93
C GLY A 393 70.55 -9.53 -7.09
N VAL A 394 69.51 -8.93 -6.52
CA VAL A 394 69.14 -7.53 -6.60
C VAL A 394 69.33 -6.85 -5.23
N GLU A 395 69.67 -5.57 -5.17
CA GLU A 395 69.87 -4.82 -3.94
C GLU A 395 68.56 -4.75 -3.12
N THR A 396 68.68 -4.86 -1.79
CA THR A 396 67.52 -4.91 -0.85
C THR A 396 66.59 -3.70 -1.01
N GLN A 397 67.13 -2.49 -1.24
CA GLN A 397 66.34 -1.28 -1.46
C GLN A 397 65.45 -1.38 -2.71
N LYS A 398 65.98 -1.98 -3.78
CA LYS A 398 65.22 -2.15 -5.01
C LYS A 398 64.10 -3.22 -4.90
N ILE A 399 64.33 -4.25 -4.09
CA ILE A 399 63.30 -5.23 -3.77
C ILE A 399 62.18 -4.61 -2.93
N GLU A 400 62.50 -3.71 -1.99
CA GLU A 400 61.48 -3.00 -1.20
C GLU A 400 60.61 -2.09 -2.09
N GLU A 401 61.19 -1.34 -3.01
CA GLU A 401 60.47 -0.51 -3.98
C GLU A 401 59.54 -1.35 -4.86
N ILE A 402 60.00 -2.52 -5.32
CA ILE A 402 59.18 -3.45 -6.11
C ILE A 402 58.02 -4.01 -5.31
N LEU A 403 58.27 -4.45 -4.07
CA LEU A 403 57.22 -4.97 -3.22
C LEU A 403 56.14 -3.94 -2.85
N GLU A 404 56.54 -2.67 -2.62
CA GLU A 404 55.58 -1.58 -2.40
C GLU A 404 54.76 -1.28 -3.66
N MET A 405 55.38 -1.29 -4.85
CA MET A 405 54.70 -1.08 -6.12
C MET A 405 53.72 -2.18 -6.43
N LEU A 406 54.10 -3.46 -6.26
CA LEU A 406 53.23 -4.61 -6.50
C LEU A 406 52.07 -4.65 -5.53
N LYS A 407 52.28 -4.37 -4.23
CA LYS A 407 51.21 -4.27 -3.22
C LYS A 407 50.21 -3.19 -3.58
N LYS A 408 50.65 -2.03 -3.97
CA LYS A 408 49.76 -0.93 -4.35
C LYS A 408 48.97 -1.25 -5.60
N GLY A 409 49.55 -1.87 -6.61
CA GLY A 409 48.85 -2.31 -7.81
C GLY A 409 47.81 -3.36 -7.52
N LEU A 410 48.10 -4.33 -6.64
CA LEU A 410 47.14 -5.35 -6.22
C LEU A 410 45.98 -4.73 -5.43
N GLU A 411 46.22 -3.81 -4.48
CA GLU A 411 45.19 -3.10 -3.73
C GLU A 411 44.27 -2.26 -4.65
N GLU A 412 44.85 -1.57 -5.67
CA GLU A 412 44.05 -0.80 -6.63
C GLU A 412 43.18 -1.68 -7.50
N ALA A 413 43.68 -2.83 -7.94
CA ALA A 413 42.93 -3.79 -8.74
C ALA A 413 41.87 -4.58 -7.94
N GLU A 414 42.13 -4.88 -6.67
CA GLU A 414 41.12 -5.44 -5.75
C GLU A 414 39.92 -4.49 -5.58
N VAL A 415 40.18 -3.18 -5.43
CA VAL A 415 39.11 -2.17 -5.30
C VAL A 415 38.31 -2.02 -6.61
N GLU A 416 38.97 -2.03 -7.78
CA GLU A 416 38.28 -1.97 -9.07
C GLU A 416 37.39 -3.23 -9.30
N ASN A 417 37.88 -4.40 -8.93
CA ASN A 417 37.13 -5.66 -9.04
C ASN A 417 35.94 -5.71 -8.07
N GLU A 418 36.08 -5.17 -6.85
CA GLU A 418 34.96 -5.02 -5.92
C GLU A 418 33.92 -4.03 -6.43
N GLU A 419 34.31 -2.93 -7.09
CA GLU A 419 33.39 -1.96 -7.70
C GLU A 419 32.66 -2.55 -8.93
N GLU A 420 33.32 -3.30 -9.79
CA GLU A 420 32.68 -3.99 -10.93
C GLU A 420 31.70 -5.08 -10.46
N ASN A 421 32.03 -5.80 -9.40
CA ASN A 421 31.21 -6.88 -8.85
C ASN A 421 30.03 -6.36 -8.01
N SER A 422 30.11 -5.14 -7.47
CA SER A 422 29.06 -4.50 -6.67
C SER A 422 27.97 -3.77 -7.48
N GLY A 423 28.19 -3.55 -8.79
CA GLY A 423 27.17 -2.98 -9.70
C GLY A 423 26.76 -1.53 -9.40
N VAL A 424 27.58 -0.76 -8.65
CA VAL A 424 27.34 0.65 -8.35
C VAL A 424 28.31 1.50 -9.18
N PRO A 425 27.84 2.37 -10.11
CA PRO A 425 28.75 3.22 -10.86
C PRO A 425 29.38 4.27 -9.94
N SER A 426 30.69 4.23 -9.81
CA SER A 426 31.51 5.22 -9.09
C SER A 426 31.36 6.62 -9.70
N ALA A 427 30.90 7.56 -8.86
CA ALA A 427 30.88 8.99 -9.20
C ALA A 427 32.16 9.64 -8.76
N THR A 428 33.17 9.65 -9.61
CA THR A 428 34.28 10.57 -9.38
C THR A 428 34.93 11.08 -10.70
N THR A 429 35.08 12.38 -10.70
CA THR A 429 35.80 13.29 -11.64
C THR A 429 35.01 13.80 -12.85
N ALA A 430 34.30 14.89 -12.58
CA ALA A 430 33.90 15.86 -13.59
C ALA A 430 35.11 16.70 -14.01
N ALA A 431 35.56 16.59 -15.25
CA ALA A 431 36.33 17.62 -15.93
C ALA A 431 35.43 18.42 -16.88
N PRO A 432 35.68 19.72 -17.13
CA PRO A 432 34.66 20.65 -17.61
C PRO A 432 34.36 20.49 -19.10
N ALA A 433 33.05 20.52 -19.38
CA ALA A 433 32.48 20.50 -20.72
C ALA A 433 32.94 21.63 -21.61
N ARG A 434 33.44 21.28 -22.79
CA ARG A 434 33.58 22.20 -23.94
C ARG A 434 32.32 22.07 -24.79
N LEU A 435 31.61 23.17 -24.90
CA LEU A 435 30.49 23.39 -25.83
C LEU A 435 30.97 23.15 -27.28
N VAL A 436 30.26 22.29 -28.00
CA VAL A 436 30.26 22.25 -29.47
C VAL A 436 28.83 22.12 -29.93
N GLU A 437 28.38 23.11 -30.68
CA GLU A 437 27.05 23.21 -31.31
C GLU A 437 26.83 22.13 -32.39
N PRO A 438 25.56 21.84 -32.72
CA PRO A 438 25.22 20.75 -33.63
C PRO A 438 25.19 21.21 -35.10
N ALA A 439 25.83 20.44 -35.98
CA ALA A 439 25.61 20.54 -37.42
C ALA A 439 24.57 19.48 -37.86
N ALA A 440 23.52 19.98 -38.48
CA ALA A 440 22.49 19.20 -39.14
C ALA A 440 23.02 18.51 -40.42
N THR A 441 22.67 17.24 -40.59
CA THR A 441 22.54 16.68 -41.95
C THR A 441 21.51 15.58 -41.95
N ALA A 442 20.44 15.83 -42.67
CA ALA A 442 19.37 14.89 -43.04
C ALA A 442 19.90 13.90 -44.08
N VAL A 443 19.56 12.63 -43.90
CA VAL A 443 19.50 11.66 -45.02
C VAL A 443 18.23 10.83 -44.85
N THR A 444 17.32 11.07 -45.76
CA THR A 444 16.15 10.30 -46.13
C THR A 444 16.58 8.98 -46.78
N VAL A 445 15.99 7.87 -46.35
CA VAL A 445 15.86 6.68 -47.20
C VAL A 445 14.44 6.11 -47.04
N GLU A 446 13.82 6.01 -48.19
CA GLU A 446 12.44 5.60 -48.46
C GLU A 446 12.12 4.17 -48.02
N ALA A 447 10.90 3.98 -47.57
CA ALA A 447 10.22 2.72 -47.46
C ALA A 447 9.56 2.35 -48.78
N SER A 448 9.55 1.10 -49.11
CA SER A 448 8.61 0.55 -50.10
C SER A 448 7.99 -0.76 -49.58
N PRO A 449 6.72 -1.02 -49.92
CA PRO A 449 5.85 -1.89 -49.17
C PRO A 449 5.72 -3.30 -49.82
N ALA A 450 5.34 -4.28 -49.02
CA ALA A 450 4.80 -5.54 -49.53
C ALA A 450 3.46 -5.82 -48.82
N GLU A 451 2.43 -5.77 -49.59
CA GLU A 451 1.08 -6.29 -49.36
C GLU A 451 0.92 -7.74 -49.83
N PRO A 452 -0.25 -8.38 -49.78
CA PRO A 452 -0.61 -9.40 -48.80
C PRO A 452 -0.98 -10.73 -49.52
N SER A 453 -1.08 -11.79 -48.77
CA SER A 453 -1.71 -13.03 -49.27
C SER A 453 -2.85 -13.44 -48.36
N ALA A 454 -4.02 -13.38 -48.92
CA ALA A 454 -5.27 -13.96 -48.45
C ALA A 454 -5.28 -15.47 -48.65
N GLU A 455 -5.77 -16.22 -47.70
CA GLU A 455 -6.49 -17.47 -47.87
C GLU A 455 -7.37 -17.75 -46.65
N THR A 456 -8.67 -17.65 -46.83
CA THR A 456 -9.71 -18.45 -46.19
C THR A 456 -10.04 -19.61 -47.17
N PRO A 457 -10.53 -20.78 -46.77
CA PRO A 457 -11.83 -20.95 -46.14
C PRO A 457 -12.04 -22.19 -45.22
N GLU A 458 -13.27 -22.22 -44.71
CA GLU A 458 -14.11 -23.39 -44.37
C GLU A 458 -13.97 -24.07 -43.02
N SER A 459 -15.00 -24.04 -42.37
CA SER A 459 -16.15 -24.89 -42.00
C SER A 459 -16.18 -25.26 -40.51
N SER A 460 -17.25 -24.81 -39.91
CA SER A 460 -17.79 -25.29 -38.62
C SER A 460 -18.31 -26.69 -38.71
N PRO A 461 -18.33 -27.44 -37.63
CA PRO A 461 -19.46 -28.34 -37.39
C PRO A 461 -20.24 -27.95 -36.10
N GLU A 462 -21.54 -28.08 -36.27
CA GLU A 462 -22.63 -27.98 -35.35
C GLU A 462 -22.40 -28.74 -34.04
N VAL A 463 -22.82 -28.16 -32.94
CA VAL A 463 -23.01 -28.82 -31.63
C VAL A 463 -24.51 -29.01 -31.40
N PRO A 464 -25.00 -30.20 -31.07
CA PRO A 464 -26.43 -30.46 -30.86
C PRO A 464 -26.86 -29.95 -29.46
N ALA A 465 -28.07 -29.38 -29.44
CA ALA A 465 -28.81 -28.92 -28.28
C ALA A 465 -29.15 -30.05 -27.31
N ALA A 466 -28.97 -29.81 -26.01
CA ALA A 466 -29.50 -30.61 -24.91
C ALA A 466 -30.94 -30.23 -24.58
N PRO A 467 -31.78 -31.18 -24.19
CA PRO A 467 -33.23 -31.00 -24.04
C PRO A 467 -33.59 -30.33 -22.67
N GLN A 468 -34.65 -29.54 -22.75
CA GLN A 468 -35.32 -28.94 -21.59
C GLN A 468 -36.22 -30.02 -20.89
N PRO A 469 -36.40 -29.98 -19.56
CA PRO A 469 -37.37 -30.82 -18.91
C PRO A 469 -38.77 -30.16 -18.94
N GLU A 470 -39.71 -30.99 -19.31
CA GLU A 470 -41.15 -30.70 -19.36
C GLU A 470 -41.75 -30.45 -17.99
N VAL A 471 -42.65 -29.48 -17.98
CA VAL A 471 -43.60 -29.20 -16.89
C VAL A 471 -44.79 -30.12 -17.08
N SER A 472 -45.07 -31.02 -16.15
CA SER A 472 -46.36 -31.67 -16.02
C SER A 472 -47.01 -31.27 -14.69
N GLY A 473 -48.10 -30.53 -14.81
CA GLY A 473 -49.02 -30.32 -13.75
C GLY A 473 -49.95 -31.51 -13.53
N GLN A 474 -50.43 -31.68 -12.34
CA GLN A 474 -51.78 -32.18 -12.00
C GLN A 474 -52.01 -32.04 -10.49
N ASP A 475 -52.90 -31.19 -10.20
CA ASP A 475 -54.18 -31.23 -9.44
C ASP A 475 -54.36 -32.33 -8.37
N ALA A 476 -54.90 -31.84 -7.30
CA ALA A 476 -56.06 -32.27 -6.54
C ALA A 476 -55.85 -32.54 -5.04
N SER A 477 -56.38 -31.63 -4.28
CA SER A 477 -57.47 -31.83 -3.30
C SER A 477 -57.21 -32.58 -1.98
N THR A 478 -57.60 -31.84 -1.00
CA THR A 478 -58.56 -32.15 0.13
C THR A 478 -57.96 -32.55 1.45
N ASP A 479 -58.46 -31.75 2.42
CA ASP A 479 -58.94 -32.06 3.78
C ASP A 479 -57.92 -32.65 4.79
N ASP A 480 -57.83 -32.24 6.00
CA ASP A 480 -58.77 -31.98 7.07
C ASP A 480 -58.01 -31.93 8.42
N GLU A 481 -58.44 -31.05 9.26
CA GLU A 481 -58.51 -31.09 10.72
C GLU A 481 -57.41 -31.65 11.61
N GLY A 482 -57.11 -30.86 12.62
CA GLY A 482 -56.85 -31.48 13.92
C GLY A 482 -55.91 -30.76 14.87
N GLN A 483 -56.37 -29.75 15.53
CA GLN A 483 -56.31 -29.47 16.99
C GLN A 483 -55.31 -30.29 17.83
N LYS A 484 -54.56 -29.56 18.62
CA LYS A 484 -54.43 -29.57 20.10
C LYS A 484 -52.98 -29.41 20.53
N GLU A 485 -52.68 -28.31 21.17
CA GLU A 485 -52.57 -28.07 22.63
C GLU A 485 -51.42 -28.81 23.35
N ARG A 486 -50.67 -28.00 24.05
CA ARG A 486 -49.92 -28.20 25.33
C ARG A 486 -48.60 -28.99 25.20
N GLU A 487 -47.48 -28.47 25.64
CA GLU A 487 -47.09 -27.77 26.89
C GLU A 487 -45.93 -26.80 26.60
#